data_8bc7367a4f8eedebfd442c45f965e5b7
#
_entry.id   8bc7367a4f8eedebfd442c45f965e5b7
#
_cell.length_a   1.000
_cell.length_b   1.000
_cell.length_c   1.000
_cell.angle_alpha   90.00
_cell.angle_beta   90.00
_cell.angle_gamma   90.00
#
_symmetry.space_group_name_H-M   'P 1'
#
loop_
_entity.id
_entity.type
_entity.pdbx_description
1 polymer ?
#
loop_
_entity_poly.entity_id
_entity_poly.type
_entity_poly.pdbx_seq_one_letter_code
_entity_poly.pdbx_strand_id
1 'polypeptide(L)'
;MRKLFFLVVVLTTSSLADEGMWQPHQLPALSPRLEQLGLEIDPENLSSLDKFPMNAIVSLGGCSASFVSPQGLVVTNHHCVYGSIQYNSSPQNNLLVDGFLAKQIDEEIPAAPGTRVYVTEEVTDVTDRTLAGVNESTSGIDRYKMIEANRKALIAECEASANHRCGVSSFHQGLEYFLIKRLEIRDIRLVYAPATSIGRYGGDIDNWQWPRHTGDFGFYRTYVDANGRPAEFSEDNVPYHSNSFLELSARGVEEGDFVMGVGYPGSTNRYRTTGEVENQFTWFYPEARQFREDLISIINDNSAPGSQTRIAYQNTLAGLNNYAKNYQSMVESYQHSDFIDRRRQSEADLVDWIDSDNGRRQQYAGAVRQLQSLIETNQATRERDLVRSYMSYATLPSTAQRLYRLAVEKQKPDTEREPGYQQRDLTRFRQSMQAISRRYDETVDKALLSYLLRRYAELPEQYRSRALDSFYQIGTEIYQGQVDQIIQDSYAQSSLSDDSERLAWLDKSVEDFRNSDDPLIQYAVASHEERMILEQADKELSGQFQRWRPRYMEAVIDYNRSLGRPIYADANSSLRVTIGQVQGNRPKDGIVNQPFTSLEGILGKDTGADPFNAPSKQ
;
A
#
# COMPACT_ATOMS: atom_id res chain seq x y z
N MET A 1 1.01 -55.88 -45.82
CA MET A 1 1.68 -55.25 -44.67
C MET A 1 1.14 -53.80 -44.51
N ARG A 2 0.13 -53.62 -43.68
CA ARG A 2 -0.44 -52.26 -43.35
C ARG A 2 0.44 -51.64 -42.28
N LYS A 3 1.11 -50.55 -42.60
CA LYS A 3 1.83 -49.70 -41.57
C LYS A 3 0.79 -48.88 -40.83
N LEU A 4 0.58 -49.18 -39.56
CA LEU A 4 -0.15 -48.34 -38.62
C LEU A 4 0.75 -47.15 -38.26
N PHE A 5 0.37 -45.93 -38.65
CA PHE A 5 0.95 -44.71 -38.15
C PHE A 5 0.25 -44.37 -36.82
N PHE A 6 0.96 -44.50 -35.72
CA PHE A 6 0.52 -43.91 -34.44
C PHE A 6 0.76 -42.40 -34.49
N LEU A 7 -0.33 -41.62 -34.57
CA LEU A 7 -0.30 -40.17 -34.39
C LEU A 7 -0.18 -39.93 -32.89
N VAL A 8 1.03 -39.62 -32.42
CA VAL A 8 1.23 -39.11 -31.05
C VAL A 8 0.76 -37.66 -31.06
N VAL A 9 -0.47 -37.43 -30.63
CA VAL A 9 -0.96 -36.08 -30.29
C VAL A 9 -0.26 -35.67 -29.01
N VAL A 10 0.81 -34.88 -29.13
CA VAL A 10 1.39 -34.16 -28.02
C VAL A 10 0.39 -33.06 -27.67
N LEU A 11 -0.46 -33.32 -26.68
CA LEU A 11 -1.24 -32.29 -26.01
C LEU A 11 -0.23 -31.37 -25.30
N THR A 12 0.13 -30.30 -25.96
CA THR A 12 0.78 -29.18 -25.27
C THR A 12 -0.28 -28.57 -24.33
N THR A 13 -0.33 -29.05 -23.11
CA THR A 13 -1.02 -28.32 -22.05
C THR A 13 -0.28 -27.01 -21.90
N SER A 14 -0.88 -25.92 -22.35
CA SER A 14 -0.45 -24.59 -21.95
C SER A 14 -0.52 -24.57 -20.43
N SER A 15 0.63 -24.55 -19.76
CA SER A 15 0.71 -24.37 -18.33
C SER A 15 0.22 -22.95 -18.03
N LEU A 16 -1.06 -22.83 -17.70
CA LEU A 16 -1.60 -21.59 -17.14
C LEU A 16 -1.15 -21.55 -15.68
N ALA A 17 -0.59 -20.41 -15.26
CA ALA A 17 -0.29 -20.17 -13.86
C ALA A 17 -1.57 -20.32 -13.02
N ASP A 18 -1.46 -20.93 -11.85
CA ASP A 18 -2.58 -21.01 -10.92
C ASP A 18 -2.93 -19.61 -10.43
N GLU A 19 -4.11 -19.13 -10.74
CA GLU A 19 -4.58 -17.83 -10.37
C GLU A 19 -5.21 -17.87 -8.97
N GLY A 20 -4.97 -16.85 -8.16
CA GLY A 20 -5.64 -16.63 -6.91
C GLY A 20 -4.77 -15.95 -5.86
N MET A 21 -5.43 -15.12 -5.04
CA MET A 21 -4.96 -14.61 -3.74
C MET A 21 -5.96 -15.06 -2.70
N TRP A 22 -5.89 -16.35 -2.38
CA TRP A 22 -6.90 -17.07 -1.60
C TRP A 22 -6.87 -16.63 -0.14
N GLN A 23 -8.04 -16.50 0.45
CA GLN A 23 -8.14 -16.38 1.90
C GLN A 23 -7.84 -17.75 2.53
N PRO A 24 -7.20 -17.83 3.70
CA PRO A 24 -6.85 -19.12 4.32
C PRO A 24 -8.01 -20.10 4.43
N HIS A 25 -9.21 -19.64 4.80
CA HIS A 25 -10.40 -20.49 4.93
C HIS A 25 -10.90 -21.09 3.59
N GLN A 26 -10.43 -20.60 2.45
CA GLN A 26 -10.80 -21.14 1.13
C GLN A 26 -9.90 -22.32 0.71
N LEU A 27 -8.73 -22.50 1.34
CA LEU A 27 -7.74 -23.50 0.93
C LEU A 27 -8.23 -24.96 1.02
N PRO A 28 -9.01 -25.36 2.04
CA PRO A 28 -9.57 -26.72 2.08
C PRO A 28 -10.41 -27.08 0.85
N ALA A 29 -11.13 -26.11 0.28
CA ALA A 29 -11.90 -26.35 -0.96
C ALA A 29 -11.01 -26.54 -2.20
N LEU A 30 -9.73 -26.17 -2.12
CA LEU A 30 -8.74 -26.33 -3.18
C LEU A 30 -7.86 -27.59 -2.99
N SER A 31 -8.11 -28.44 -1.99
CA SER A 31 -7.29 -29.60 -1.64
C SER A 31 -6.90 -30.47 -2.85
N PRO A 32 -7.81 -30.85 -3.79
CA PRO A 32 -7.43 -31.66 -4.93
C PRO A 32 -6.38 -30.97 -5.83
N ARG A 33 -6.44 -29.64 -5.96
CA ARG A 33 -5.46 -28.88 -6.76
C ARG A 33 -4.14 -28.74 -6.01
N LEU A 34 -4.17 -28.48 -4.72
CA LEU A 34 -3.00 -28.36 -3.86
C LEU A 34 -2.18 -29.66 -3.83
N GLU A 35 -2.84 -30.79 -3.68
CA GLU A 35 -2.23 -32.12 -3.73
C GLU A 35 -1.62 -32.42 -5.12
N GLN A 36 -2.33 -32.08 -6.19
CA GLN A 36 -1.82 -32.23 -7.56
C GLN A 36 -0.56 -31.40 -7.81
N LEU A 37 -0.44 -30.22 -7.20
CA LEU A 37 0.74 -29.35 -7.30
C LEU A 37 1.90 -29.83 -6.43
N GLY A 38 1.67 -30.76 -5.48
CA GLY A 38 2.70 -31.32 -4.63
C GLY A 38 2.72 -30.80 -3.18
N LEU A 39 1.61 -30.21 -2.70
CA LEU A 39 1.48 -29.87 -1.29
C LEU A 39 1.50 -31.14 -0.43
N GLU A 40 2.42 -31.20 0.55
CA GLU A 40 2.61 -32.36 1.46
C GLU A 40 1.92 -32.19 2.81
N ILE A 41 1.56 -30.94 3.20
CA ILE A 41 0.87 -30.68 4.46
C ILE A 41 -0.65 -30.64 4.25
N ASP A 42 -1.39 -31.00 5.31
CA ASP A 42 -2.85 -30.97 5.26
C ASP A 42 -3.36 -29.53 5.02
N PRO A 43 -4.15 -29.29 3.94
CA PRO A 43 -4.74 -27.98 3.66
C PRO A 43 -5.56 -27.38 4.80
N GLU A 44 -6.16 -28.18 5.66
CA GLU A 44 -6.87 -27.70 6.85
C GLU A 44 -5.94 -26.95 7.82
N ASN A 45 -4.66 -27.34 7.92
CA ASN A 45 -3.70 -26.59 8.74
C ASN A 45 -3.40 -25.20 8.18
N LEU A 46 -3.55 -24.99 6.86
CA LEU A 46 -3.38 -23.71 6.21
C LEU A 46 -4.57 -22.76 6.40
N SER A 47 -5.73 -23.29 6.83
CA SER A 47 -6.91 -22.48 7.15
C SER A 47 -6.87 -21.88 8.56
N SER A 48 -6.05 -22.46 9.46
CA SER A 48 -5.95 -22.09 10.88
C SER A 48 -4.85 -21.04 11.11
N LEU A 49 -5.24 -19.83 11.47
CA LEU A 49 -4.29 -18.72 11.69
C LEU A 49 -3.45 -18.87 12.95
N ASP A 50 -3.87 -19.70 13.91
CA ASP A 50 -3.19 -19.99 15.17
C ASP A 50 -2.19 -21.15 15.08
N LYS A 51 -2.08 -21.80 13.91
CA LYS A 51 -1.22 -22.96 13.69
C LYS A 51 -0.09 -22.65 12.72
N PHE A 52 0.98 -23.46 12.82
CA PHE A 52 2.05 -23.48 11.82
C PHE A 52 1.53 -23.97 10.45
N PRO A 53 1.91 -23.32 9.32
CA PRO A 53 2.88 -22.21 9.21
C PRO A 53 2.27 -20.82 9.33
N MET A 54 0.93 -20.69 9.40
CA MET A 54 0.23 -19.42 9.24
C MET A 54 0.51 -18.42 10.36
N ASN A 55 0.68 -18.88 11.59
CA ASN A 55 0.98 -18.04 12.75
C ASN A 55 2.46 -17.55 12.82
N ALA A 56 3.33 -18.03 11.91
CA ALA A 56 4.66 -17.49 11.72
C ALA A 56 4.69 -16.28 10.77
N ILE A 57 3.60 -16.05 10.01
CA ILE A 57 3.52 -14.99 9.01
C ILE A 57 2.98 -13.71 9.67
N VAL A 58 3.71 -12.61 9.52
CA VAL A 58 3.41 -11.34 10.19
C VAL A 58 3.37 -10.18 9.20
N SER A 59 2.71 -9.09 9.60
CA SER A 59 2.61 -7.86 8.81
C SER A 59 3.46 -6.75 9.43
N LEU A 60 4.15 -5.99 8.59
CA LEU A 60 4.80 -4.72 8.98
C LEU A 60 3.90 -3.50 8.70
N GLY A 61 2.61 -3.72 8.42
CA GLY A 61 1.64 -2.66 8.08
C GLY A 61 1.62 -2.25 6.61
N GLY A 62 2.62 -2.60 5.83
CA GLY A 62 2.72 -2.36 4.38
C GLY A 62 3.59 -3.39 3.67
N CYS A 63 4.16 -4.32 4.44
CA CYS A 63 5.00 -5.41 3.96
C CYS A 63 4.64 -6.72 4.64
N SER A 64 4.86 -7.82 3.94
CA SER A 64 4.83 -9.16 4.51
C SER A 64 6.17 -9.50 5.15
N ALA A 65 6.13 -10.28 6.21
CA ALA A 65 7.31 -10.75 6.93
C ALA A 65 7.02 -12.09 7.60
N SER A 66 8.05 -12.75 8.14
CA SER A 66 7.88 -14.01 8.84
C SER A 66 8.85 -14.13 10.00
N PHE A 67 8.40 -14.70 11.11
CA PHE A 67 9.35 -15.17 12.14
C PHE A 67 10.20 -16.31 11.59
N VAL A 68 11.50 -16.24 11.82
CA VAL A 68 12.47 -17.26 11.41
C VAL A 68 13.36 -17.73 12.59
N SER A 69 12.96 -17.38 13.81
CA SER A 69 13.62 -17.80 15.05
C SER A 69 12.62 -17.74 16.21
N PRO A 70 12.75 -18.60 17.22
CA PRO A 70 11.95 -18.52 18.44
C PRO A 70 12.26 -17.24 19.25
N GLN A 71 13.36 -16.53 18.96
CA GLN A 71 13.74 -15.28 19.62
C GLN A 71 13.32 -14.03 18.83
N GLY A 72 12.17 -14.07 18.17
CA GLY A 72 11.55 -12.92 17.55
C GLY A 72 12.28 -12.34 16.32
N LEU A 73 13.22 -13.08 15.71
CA LEU A 73 13.88 -12.67 14.47
C LEU A 73 12.87 -12.75 13.32
N VAL A 74 12.79 -11.67 12.56
CA VAL A 74 11.81 -11.49 11.46
C VAL A 74 12.56 -11.24 10.16
N VAL A 75 12.31 -12.06 9.14
CA VAL A 75 12.77 -11.82 7.76
C VAL A 75 11.74 -11.04 6.98
N THR A 76 12.20 -10.10 6.17
CA THR A 76 11.36 -9.31 5.24
C THR A 76 12.21 -8.86 4.04
N ASN A 77 11.63 -8.05 3.15
CA ASN A 77 12.37 -7.49 2.02
C ASN A 77 13.30 -6.34 2.46
N HIS A 78 14.38 -6.12 1.71
CA HIS A 78 15.26 -4.95 1.89
C HIS A 78 14.49 -3.64 1.75
N HIS A 79 13.63 -3.52 0.75
CA HIS A 79 12.82 -2.31 0.57
C HIS A 79 11.86 -2.04 1.75
N CYS A 80 11.53 -3.03 2.56
CA CYS A 80 10.72 -2.88 3.77
C CYS A 80 11.54 -2.38 4.97
N VAL A 81 12.83 -2.69 5.03
CA VAL A 81 13.75 -2.15 6.05
C VAL A 81 14.39 -0.83 5.62
N TYR A 82 14.23 -0.44 4.35
CA TYR A 82 14.88 0.72 3.75
C TYR A 82 14.62 2.02 4.50
N GLY A 83 13.39 2.23 4.94
CA GLY A 83 13.02 3.39 5.75
C GLY A 83 13.73 3.47 7.11
N SER A 84 14.08 2.33 7.70
CA SER A 84 14.85 2.27 8.96
C SER A 84 16.34 2.50 8.71
N ILE A 85 16.88 1.96 7.61
CA ILE A 85 18.26 2.24 7.19
C ILE A 85 18.43 3.72 6.91
N GLN A 86 17.53 4.32 6.15
CA GLN A 86 17.55 5.76 5.82
C GLN A 86 17.47 6.62 7.08
N TYR A 87 16.56 6.29 8.00
CA TYR A 87 16.37 7.04 9.25
C TYR A 87 17.62 7.06 10.12
N ASN A 88 18.38 5.95 10.16
CA ASN A 88 19.60 5.79 10.94
C ASN A 88 20.89 6.15 10.17
N SER A 89 20.78 6.62 8.92
CA SER A 89 21.93 7.03 8.10
C SER A 89 22.26 8.51 8.25
N SER A 90 23.54 8.81 8.11
CA SER A 90 24.10 10.16 7.96
C SER A 90 25.22 10.14 6.92
N PRO A 91 25.71 11.30 6.42
CA PRO A 91 26.85 11.31 5.51
C PRO A 91 28.13 10.66 6.07
N GLN A 92 28.31 10.64 7.40
CA GLN A 92 29.47 10.06 8.09
C GLN A 92 29.28 8.57 8.42
N ASN A 93 28.02 8.10 8.48
CA ASN A 93 27.66 6.70 8.75
C ASN A 93 26.49 6.33 7.84
N ASN A 94 26.78 6.03 6.59
CA ASN A 94 25.76 5.83 5.57
C ASN A 94 25.41 4.35 5.43
N LEU A 95 24.49 3.88 6.25
CA LEU A 95 24.00 2.51 6.23
C LEU A 95 23.35 2.10 4.90
N LEU A 96 22.90 3.07 4.07
CA LEU A 96 22.43 2.78 2.72
C LEU A 96 23.56 2.26 1.82
N VAL A 97 24.77 2.81 1.98
CA VAL A 97 25.95 2.45 1.18
C VAL A 97 26.66 1.21 1.77
N ASP A 98 26.82 1.20 3.10
CA ASP A 98 27.67 0.22 3.77
C ASP A 98 26.89 -1.03 4.22
N GLY A 99 25.55 -0.95 4.26
CA GLY A 99 24.71 -1.95 4.90
C GLY A 99 24.79 -1.86 6.43
N PHE A 100 24.10 -2.79 7.09
CA PHE A 100 24.11 -2.92 8.55
C PHE A 100 24.07 -4.39 8.97
N LEU A 101 24.86 -4.76 9.96
CA LEU A 101 24.82 -6.06 10.61
C LEU A 101 25.12 -5.91 12.10
N ALA A 102 24.13 -6.18 12.94
CA ALA A 102 24.32 -6.43 14.36
C ALA A 102 24.84 -7.86 14.57
N LYS A 103 26.04 -8.01 15.10
CA LYS A 103 26.62 -9.32 15.39
C LYS A 103 26.15 -9.88 16.74
N GLN A 104 25.68 -9.00 17.61
CA GLN A 104 25.16 -9.31 18.94
C GLN A 104 23.85 -8.51 19.17
N ILE A 105 23.06 -8.96 20.13
CA ILE A 105 21.74 -8.37 20.45
C ILE A 105 21.86 -6.90 20.90
N ASP A 106 22.92 -6.55 21.61
CA ASP A 106 23.19 -5.19 22.09
C ASP A 106 23.67 -4.21 21.00
N GLU A 107 24.01 -4.73 19.81
CA GLU A 107 24.34 -3.92 18.65
C GLU A 107 23.10 -3.61 17.78
N GLU A 108 21.94 -4.21 18.05
CA GLU A 108 20.72 -3.98 17.30
C GLU A 108 20.17 -2.57 17.52
N ILE A 109 19.88 -1.83 16.45
CA ILE A 109 19.47 -0.43 16.52
C ILE A 109 17.95 -0.27 16.34
N PRO A 110 17.31 0.70 17.01
CA PRO A 110 15.88 0.95 16.83
C PRO A 110 15.51 1.18 15.36
N ALA A 111 14.42 0.57 14.92
CA ALA A 111 13.84 0.86 13.62
C ALA A 111 13.30 2.30 13.54
N ALA A 112 12.95 2.77 12.35
CA ALA A 112 12.34 4.09 12.19
C ALA A 112 11.07 4.24 13.06
N PRO A 113 10.81 5.42 13.64
CA PRO A 113 9.62 5.66 14.46
C PRO A 113 8.34 5.25 13.73
N GLY A 114 7.47 4.56 14.46
CA GLY A 114 6.22 4.05 13.90
C GLY A 114 6.30 2.67 13.23
N THR A 115 7.49 2.07 13.11
CA THR A 115 7.63 0.68 12.67
C THR A 115 6.94 -0.24 13.67
N ARG A 116 6.14 -1.20 13.18
CA ARG A 116 5.38 -2.16 13.99
C ARG A 116 5.40 -3.53 13.34
N VAL A 117 5.28 -4.56 14.15
CA VAL A 117 5.00 -5.93 13.70
C VAL A 117 3.63 -6.33 14.21
N TYR A 118 2.79 -6.81 13.30
CA TYR A 118 1.44 -7.27 13.60
C TYR A 118 1.36 -8.78 13.40
N VAL A 119 1.00 -9.50 14.47
CA VAL A 119 0.69 -10.93 14.43
C VAL A 119 -0.83 -11.09 14.36
N THR A 120 -1.36 -11.62 13.26
CA THR A 120 -2.80 -11.87 13.13
C THR A 120 -3.19 -13.07 13.99
N GLU A 121 -4.09 -12.85 14.95
CA GLU A 121 -4.56 -13.88 15.89
C GLU A 121 -5.95 -14.40 15.52
N GLU A 122 -6.83 -13.52 15.03
CA GLU A 122 -8.23 -13.88 14.78
C GLU A 122 -8.79 -13.08 13.60
N VAL A 123 -9.64 -13.74 12.80
CA VAL A 123 -10.43 -13.12 11.73
C VAL A 123 -11.88 -13.60 11.89
N THR A 124 -12.77 -12.68 12.25
CA THR A 124 -14.17 -12.96 12.57
C THR A 124 -15.10 -12.25 11.60
N ASP A 125 -16.08 -12.96 11.05
CA ASP A 125 -17.14 -12.34 10.24
C ASP A 125 -18.00 -11.41 11.10
N VAL A 126 -18.08 -10.15 10.70
CA VAL A 126 -18.87 -9.11 11.36
C VAL A 126 -19.79 -8.38 10.37
N THR A 127 -20.13 -9.03 9.27
CA THR A 127 -20.92 -8.45 8.18
C THR A 127 -22.24 -7.88 8.69
N ASP A 128 -23.04 -8.68 9.38
CA ASP A 128 -24.34 -8.25 9.90
C ASP A 128 -24.21 -7.09 10.90
N ARG A 129 -23.20 -7.13 11.75
CA ARG A 129 -22.93 -6.07 12.72
C ARG A 129 -22.46 -4.77 12.04
N THR A 130 -21.64 -4.89 11.01
CA THR A 130 -21.16 -3.73 10.23
C THR A 130 -22.29 -3.07 9.44
N LEU A 131 -23.20 -3.85 8.90
CA LEU A 131 -24.35 -3.39 8.12
C LEU A 131 -25.60 -3.13 8.97
N ALA A 132 -25.54 -3.26 10.30
CA ALA A 132 -26.68 -3.05 11.18
C ALA A 132 -27.31 -1.67 10.99
N GLY A 133 -28.63 -1.61 10.78
CA GLY A 133 -29.40 -0.40 10.52
C GLY A 133 -29.35 0.12 9.08
N VAL A 134 -28.45 -0.37 8.25
CA VAL A 134 -28.34 0.01 6.83
C VAL A 134 -29.39 -0.73 6.02
N ASN A 135 -30.12 0.01 5.17
CA ASN A 135 -31.14 -0.57 4.29
C ASN A 135 -31.12 0.08 2.90
N GLU A 136 -32.03 -0.33 2.02
CA GLU A 136 -32.04 0.15 0.64
C GLU A 136 -32.45 1.63 0.49
N SER A 137 -33.19 2.18 1.43
CA SER A 137 -33.59 3.59 1.43
C SER A 137 -32.56 4.52 2.07
N THR A 138 -31.54 3.97 2.73
CA THR A 138 -30.47 4.74 3.36
C THR A 138 -29.70 5.57 2.31
N SER A 139 -29.58 6.91 2.50
CA SER A 139 -28.84 7.80 1.59
C SER A 139 -27.35 7.42 1.53
N GLY A 140 -26.61 7.92 0.54
CA GLY A 140 -25.18 7.64 0.42
C GLY A 140 -24.42 8.07 1.67
N ILE A 141 -24.60 9.31 2.12
CA ILE A 141 -23.91 9.84 3.29
C ILE A 141 -24.29 9.13 4.58
N ASP A 142 -25.57 8.80 4.78
CA ASP A 142 -26.01 8.10 5.98
C ASP A 142 -25.49 6.67 5.99
N ARG A 143 -25.49 5.99 4.84
CA ARG A 143 -24.88 4.66 4.67
C ARG A 143 -23.41 4.68 5.06
N TYR A 144 -22.64 5.62 4.53
CA TYR A 144 -21.24 5.77 4.88
C TYR A 144 -21.06 5.97 6.40
N LYS A 145 -21.79 6.92 6.99
CA LYS A 145 -21.71 7.23 8.42
C LYS A 145 -22.10 6.05 9.32
N MET A 146 -23.17 5.33 8.97
CA MET A 146 -23.62 4.18 9.75
C MET A 146 -22.59 3.05 9.72
N ILE A 147 -22.08 2.69 8.53
CA ILE A 147 -21.04 1.66 8.38
C ILE A 147 -19.79 2.06 9.16
N GLU A 148 -19.34 3.32 9.05
CA GLU A 148 -18.15 3.79 9.79
C GLU A 148 -18.38 3.78 11.31
N ALA A 149 -19.55 4.20 11.81
CA ALA A 149 -19.87 4.14 13.23
C ALA A 149 -19.86 2.70 13.76
N ASN A 150 -20.48 1.78 13.02
CA ASN A 150 -20.50 0.35 13.38
C ASN A 150 -19.08 -0.25 13.38
N ARG A 151 -18.26 0.08 12.37
CA ARG A 151 -16.84 -0.35 12.31
C ARG A 151 -16.03 0.17 13.49
N LYS A 152 -16.18 1.44 13.84
CA LYS A 152 -15.49 2.06 15.01
C LYS A 152 -15.91 1.40 16.31
N ALA A 153 -17.19 1.10 16.50
CA ALA A 153 -17.68 0.39 17.68
C ALA A 153 -17.09 -1.03 17.81
N LEU A 154 -17.07 -1.80 16.71
CA LEU A 154 -16.46 -3.12 16.65
C LEU A 154 -14.97 -3.10 16.96
N ILE A 155 -14.25 -2.12 16.44
CA ILE A 155 -12.82 -1.91 16.69
C ILE A 155 -12.59 -1.56 18.16
N ALA A 156 -13.35 -0.64 18.72
CA ALA A 156 -13.22 -0.24 20.13
C ALA A 156 -13.50 -1.41 21.09
N GLU A 157 -14.50 -2.23 20.80
CA GLU A 157 -14.81 -3.46 21.56
C GLU A 157 -13.62 -4.44 21.51
N CYS A 158 -13.05 -4.68 20.35
CA CYS A 158 -11.91 -5.57 20.14
C CYS A 158 -10.66 -5.07 20.87
N GLU A 159 -10.39 -3.77 20.83
CA GLU A 159 -9.20 -3.13 21.44
C GLU A 159 -9.35 -2.86 22.94
N ALA A 160 -10.50 -3.16 23.54
CA ALA A 160 -10.62 -3.20 25.00
C ALA A 160 -9.64 -4.23 25.62
N SER A 161 -9.24 -5.23 24.85
CA SER A 161 -8.12 -6.12 25.18
C SER A 161 -6.79 -5.40 24.89
N ALA A 162 -5.96 -5.22 25.92
CA ALA A 162 -4.69 -4.51 25.82
C ALA A 162 -3.75 -5.13 24.75
N ASN A 163 -2.93 -4.27 24.12
CA ASN A 163 -1.90 -4.64 23.15
C ASN A 163 -2.39 -5.20 21.80
N HIS A 164 -3.68 -5.11 21.54
CA HIS A 164 -4.23 -5.50 20.24
C HIS A 164 -4.49 -4.28 19.36
N ARG A 165 -4.32 -4.48 18.07
CA ARG A 165 -4.72 -3.56 17.01
C ARG A 165 -5.75 -4.24 16.15
N CYS A 166 -6.96 -3.72 16.14
CA CYS A 166 -8.09 -4.30 15.41
C CYS A 166 -8.45 -3.44 14.20
N GLY A 167 -8.98 -4.10 13.17
CA GLY A 167 -9.49 -3.42 11.99
C GLY A 167 -10.63 -4.20 11.36
N VAL A 168 -11.64 -3.52 10.83
CA VAL A 168 -12.70 -4.15 10.03
C VAL A 168 -12.37 -3.93 8.55
N SER A 169 -12.16 -5.02 7.83
CA SER A 169 -11.86 -5.03 6.39
C SER A 169 -13.04 -5.53 5.59
N SER A 170 -13.30 -4.87 4.44
CA SER A 170 -14.33 -5.33 3.49
C SER A 170 -13.75 -6.31 2.47
N PHE A 171 -14.53 -7.31 2.11
CA PHE A 171 -14.23 -8.29 1.08
C PHE A 171 -15.31 -8.28 0.01
N HIS A 172 -15.01 -8.80 -1.16
CA HIS A 172 -15.93 -8.84 -2.29
C HIS A 172 -16.66 -7.51 -2.53
N GLN A 173 -15.87 -6.38 -2.49
CA GLN A 173 -16.37 -5.02 -2.73
C GLN A 173 -17.43 -4.55 -1.71
N GLY A 174 -17.44 -5.12 -0.49
CA GLY A 174 -18.36 -4.76 0.59
C GLY A 174 -19.55 -5.71 0.78
N LEU A 175 -19.52 -6.90 0.17
CA LEU A 175 -20.46 -7.99 0.49
C LEU A 175 -20.22 -8.57 1.88
N GLU A 176 -18.96 -8.64 2.29
CA GLU A 176 -18.52 -9.24 3.54
C GLU A 176 -17.61 -8.29 4.30
N TYR A 177 -17.67 -8.34 5.62
CA TYR A 177 -16.82 -7.57 6.52
C TYR A 177 -16.23 -8.47 7.59
N PHE A 178 -14.91 -8.45 7.73
CA PHE A 178 -14.21 -9.23 8.74
C PHE A 178 -13.47 -8.33 9.71
N LEU A 179 -13.64 -8.59 11.01
CA LEU A 179 -12.83 -8.02 12.08
C LEU A 179 -11.53 -8.82 12.18
N ILE A 180 -10.43 -8.13 12.02
CA ILE A 180 -9.09 -8.72 12.10
C ILE A 180 -8.44 -8.22 13.39
N LYS A 181 -8.19 -9.15 14.32
CA LYS A 181 -7.50 -8.89 15.57
C LYS A 181 -6.03 -9.25 15.45
N ARG A 182 -5.16 -8.33 15.84
CA ARG A 182 -3.70 -8.48 15.73
C ARG A 182 -3.01 -8.09 17.02
N LEU A 183 -2.05 -8.88 17.47
CA LEU A 183 -1.08 -8.42 18.47
C LEU A 183 -0.19 -7.36 17.82
N GLU A 184 -0.03 -6.20 18.46
CA GLU A 184 0.83 -5.10 17.98
C GLU A 184 2.13 -5.06 18.79
N ILE A 185 3.24 -5.48 18.19
CA ILE A 185 4.57 -5.37 18.80
C ILE A 185 5.19 -4.05 18.35
N ARG A 186 5.69 -3.25 19.31
CA ARG A 186 6.06 -1.85 19.11
C ARG A 186 7.55 -1.57 19.19
N ASP A 187 8.34 -2.36 19.92
CA ASP A 187 9.80 -2.27 19.92
C ASP A 187 10.35 -3.20 18.84
N ILE A 188 10.76 -2.58 17.74
CA ILE A 188 11.34 -3.27 16.57
C ILE A 188 12.75 -2.74 16.37
N ARG A 189 13.71 -3.65 16.20
CA ARG A 189 15.11 -3.28 16.00
C ARG A 189 15.64 -3.88 14.70
N LEU A 190 16.46 -3.10 13.99
CA LEU A 190 17.15 -3.53 12.79
C LEU A 190 18.31 -4.45 13.19
N VAL A 191 18.37 -5.64 12.58
CA VAL A 191 19.40 -6.65 12.79
C VAL A 191 20.35 -6.71 11.61
N TYR A 192 19.78 -6.73 10.39
CA TYR A 192 20.55 -6.82 9.17
C TYR A 192 19.85 -6.13 8.00
N ALA A 193 20.63 -5.42 7.22
CA ALA A 193 20.26 -4.97 5.90
C ALA A 193 21.50 -4.94 5.00
N PRO A 194 21.49 -5.56 3.81
CA PRO A 194 22.60 -5.45 2.89
C PRO A 194 22.74 -4.00 2.39
N ALA A 195 23.93 -3.67 1.90
CA ALA A 195 24.16 -2.42 1.17
C ALA A 195 23.18 -2.29 0.00
N THR A 196 22.83 -1.06 -0.38
CA THR A 196 21.90 -0.80 -1.51
C THR A 196 22.40 -1.45 -2.80
N SER A 197 23.71 -1.52 -3.02
CA SER A 197 24.34 -2.21 -4.16
C SER A 197 24.07 -3.73 -4.22
N ILE A 198 23.52 -4.32 -3.15
CA ILE A 198 23.00 -5.70 -3.11
C ILE A 198 21.47 -5.67 -3.03
N GLY A 199 20.94 -4.97 -2.01
CA GLY A 199 19.51 -4.95 -1.69
C GLY A 199 18.64 -4.29 -2.77
N ARG A 200 19.25 -3.48 -3.64
CA ARG A 200 18.62 -2.86 -4.80
C ARG A 200 19.48 -2.96 -6.07
N TYR A 201 20.27 -4.02 -6.21
CA TYR A 201 21.09 -4.22 -7.40
C TYR A 201 20.24 -4.19 -8.67
N GLY A 202 20.69 -3.43 -9.67
CA GLY A 202 19.93 -3.15 -10.88
C GLY A 202 18.89 -2.03 -10.71
N GLY A 203 18.67 -1.53 -9.49
CA GLY A 203 17.83 -0.38 -9.17
C GLY A 203 16.44 -0.45 -9.80
N ASP A 204 15.99 0.68 -10.35
CA ASP A 204 14.71 0.77 -11.05
C ASP A 204 14.77 0.24 -12.49
N ILE A 205 15.98 0.04 -13.05
CA ILE A 205 16.16 -0.55 -14.40
C ILE A 205 15.71 -2.01 -14.40
N ASP A 206 16.15 -2.81 -13.43
CA ASP A 206 15.77 -4.22 -13.29
C ASP A 206 14.43 -4.42 -12.56
N ASN A 207 13.82 -3.38 -12.00
CA ASN A 207 12.56 -3.50 -11.30
C ASN A 207 11.44 -3.88 -12.29
N TRP A 208 10.59 -4.84 -11.90
CA TRP A 208 9.54 -5.44 -12.76
C TRP A 208 10.09 -6.11 -14.04
N GLN A 209 11.36 -6.55 -14.00
CA GLN A 209 12.04 -7.21 -15.12
C GLN A 209 12.59 -8.57 -14.69
N TRP A 210 12.79 -9.44 -15.69
CA TRP A 210 13.52 -10.69 -15.56
C TRP A 210 14.60 -10.76 -16.67
N PRO A 211 15.83 -11.23 -16.42
CA PRO A 211 16.35 -11.80 -15.16
C PRO A 211 16.67 -10.73 -14.10
N ARG A 212 16.44 -11.07 -12.84
CA ARG A 212 16.67 -10.18 -11.68
C ARG A 212 17.71 -10.78 -10.73
N HIS A 213 18.59 -9.91 -10.18
CA HIS A 213 19.70 -10.31 -9.32
C HIS A 213 19.74 -9.52 -8.01
N THR A 214 18.63 -8.93 -7.63
CA THR A 214 18.51 -8.12 -6.42
C THR A 214 18.47 -9.00 -5.18
N GLY A 215 19.31 -8.73 -4.18
CA GLY A 215 19.28 -9.36 -2.87
C GLY A 215 18.29 -8.63 -1.94
N ASP A 216 16.99 -8.65 -2.28
CA ASP A 216 15.93 -7.88 -1.61
C ASP A 216 15.48 -8.58 -0.32
N PHE A 217 16.35 -8.64 0.71
CA PHE A 217 16.01 -9.17 2.02
C PHE A 217 16.66 -8.35 3.14
N GLY A 218 16.06 -8.43 4.33
CA GLY A 218 16.56 -7.79 5.54
C GLY A 218 15.93 -8.42 6.78
N PHE A 219 16.47 -8.11 7.96
CA PHE A 219 16.01 -8.69 9.20
C PHE A 219 15.76 -7.63 10.25
N TYR A 220 14.64 -7.78 10.93
CA TYR A 220 14.30 -7.12 12.19
C TYR A 220 14.28 -8.13 13.34
N ARG A 221 14.33 -7.64 14.56
CA ARG A 221 13.93 -8.39 15.75
C ARG A 221 12.85 -7.63 16.49
N THR A 222 11.88 -8.38 17.01
CA THR A 222 10.79 -7.89 17.84
C THR A 222 11.13 -8.04 19.31
N TYR A 223 10.76 -7.03 20.11
CA TYR A 223 11.03 -6.97 21.55
C TYR A 223 9.76 -6.67 22.34
N VAL A 224 9.72 -7.14 23.57
CA VAL A 224 8.63 -7.01 24.53
C VAL A 224 9.18 -6.69 25.93
N ASP A 225 8.33 -6.25 26.86
CA ASP A 225 8.76 -6.08 28.25
C ASP A 225 9.19 -7.41 28.89
N ALA A 226 9.82 -7.35 30.06
CA ALA A 226 10.28 -8.54 30.79
C ALA A 226 9.16 -9.54 31.16
N ASN A 227 7.90 -9.14 31.04
CA ASN A 227 6.71 -10.00 31.27
C ASN A 227 6.14 -10.54 29.93
N GLY A 228 6.82 -10.33 28.81
CA GLY A 228 6.37 -10.78 27.49
C GLY A 228 5.25 -9.94 26.86
N ARG A 229 5.00 -8.72 27.36
CA ARG A 229 3.95 -7.84 26.83
C ARG A 229 4.53 -6.82 25.85
N PRO A 230 3.83 -6.52 24.74
CA PRO A 230 4.23 -5.45 23.83
C PRO A 230 4.43 -4.12 24.54
N ALA A 231 5.59 -3.51 24.34
CA ALA A 231 5.99 -2.23 24.91
C ALA A 231 6.64 -1.34 23.86
N GLU A 232 6.71 -0.03 24.10
CA GLU A 232 7.57 0.87 23.33
C GLU A 232 9.05 0.57 23.61
N PHE A 233 9.94 1.11 22.78
CA PHE A 233 11.38 0.88 22.92
C PHE A 233 11.88 1.15 24.36
N SER A 234 12.60 0.19 24.91
CA SER A 234 13.36 0.31 26.16
C SER A 234 14.60 -0.61 26.08
N GLU A 235 15.71 -0.18 26.67
CA GLU A 235 16.90 -1.03 26.79
C GLU A 235 16.65 -2.29 27.63
N ASP A 236 15.67 -2.24 28.55
CA ASP A 236 15.28 -3.36 29.41
C ASP A 236 14.39 -4.39 28.70
N ASN A 237 13.92 -4.13 27.48
CA ASN A 237 13.08 -5.05 26.74
C ASN A 237 13.89 -6.28 26.30
N VAL A 238 13.19 -7.41 26.23
CA VAL A 238 13.75 -8.71 25.84
C VAL A 238 13.18 -9.15 24.47
N PRO A 239 13.89 -10.00 23.70
CA PRO A 239 13.37 -10.55 22.46
C PRO A 239 12.01 -11.24 22.67
N TYR A 240 11.07 -10.97 21.76
CA TYR A 240 9.78 -11.64 21.74
C TYR A 240 9.95 -13.14 21.50
N HIS A 241 9.30 -13.96 22.30
CA HIS A 241 9.27 -15.41 22.09
C HIS A 241 8.15 -15.79 21.13
N SER A 242 8.52 -16.16 19.88
CA SER A 242 7.56 -16.66 18.91
C SER A 242 7.29 -18.16 19.10
N ASN A 243 6.02 -18.52 19.21
CA ASN A 243 5.61 -19.94 19.33
C ASN A 243 5.79 -20.72 18.02
N SER A 244 5.84 -20.01 16.88
CA SER A 244 6.05 -20.60 15.57
C SER A 244 6.97 -19.72 14.74
N PHE A 245 7.84 -20.37 13.98
CA PHE A 245 8.75 -19.70 13.04
C PHE A 245 9.04 -20.61 11.85
N LEU A 246 9.35 -20.01 10.70
CA LEU A 246 9.74 -20.74 9.49
C LEU A 246 11.22 -21.12 9.58
N GLU A 247 11.55 -22.33 9.19
CA GLU A 247 12.94 -22.76 9.02
C GLU A 247 13.45 -22.32 7.64
N LEU A 248 14.69 -21.82 7.61
CA LEU A 248 15.37 -21.45 6.37
C LEU A 248 15.96 -22.71 5.71
N SER A 249 15.46 -23.06 4.51
CA SER A 249 15.98 -24.18 3.75
C SER A 249 17.25 -23.81 3.00
N ALA A 250 18.38 -24.40 3.39
CA ALA A 250 19.65 -24.27 2.66
C ALA A 250 19.68 -25.10 1.36
N ARG A 251 18.76 -26.05 1.18
CA ARG A 251 18.61 -26.84 -0.07
C ARG A 251 18.16 -25.96 -1.23
N GLY A 252 17.38 -24.92 -0.96
CA GLY A 252 16.70 -24.15 -2.00
C GLY A 252 15.49 -24.88 -2.59
N VAL A 253 15.14 -24.54 -3.81
CA VAL A 253 14.04 -25.15 -4.59
C VAL A 253 14.52 -25.53 -5.98
N GLU A 254 13.85 -26.51 -6.60
CA GLU A 254 14.13 -27.00 -7.96
C GLU A 254 12.94 -26.72 -8.88
N GLU A 255 13.14 -26.83 -10.20
CA GLU A 255 12.07 -26.71 -11.17
C GLU A 255 11.05 -27.85 -10.98
N GLY A 256 9.77 -27.50 -10.84
CA GLY A 256 8.69 -28.43 -10.54
C GLY A 256 8.32 -28.50 -9.05
N ASP A 257 9.14 -27.98 -8.14
CA ASP A 257 8.80 -27.95 -6.71
C ASP A 257 7.55 -27.09 -6.48
N PHE A 258 6.71 -27.55 -5.55
CA PHE A 258 5.59 -26.76 -5.05
C PHE A 258 6.10 -25.55 -4.25
N VAL A 259 5.53 -24.39 -4.53
CA VAL A 259 5.81 -23.17 -3.77
C VAL A 259 4.51 -22.46 -3.40
N MET A 260 4.53 -21.81 -2.24
CA MET A 260 3.41 -21.05 -1.71
C MET A 260 3.89 -19.68 -1.25
N GLY A 261 3.24 -18.62 -1.76
CA GLY A 261 3.44 -17.26 -1.27
C GLY A 261 2.37 -16.93 -0.24
N VAL A 262 2.77 -16.67 1.00
CA VAL A 262 1.86 -16.28 2.09
C VAL A 262 2.23 -14.90 2.60
N GLY A 263 1.26 -13.98 2.64
CA GLY A 263 1.56 -12.62 3.06
C GLY A 263 0.37 -11.67 2.99
N TYR A 264 0.68 -10.40 3.07
CA TYR A 264 -0.29 -9.30 3.16
C TYR A 264 -0.19 -8.39 1.92
N PRO A 265 -0.69 -8.84 0.76
CA PRO A 265 -0.66 -8.04 -0.47
C PRO A 265 -1.49 -6.77 -0.28
N GLY A 266 -1.02 -5.64 -0.82
CA GLY A 266 -1.63 -4.33 -0.65
C GLY A 266 -3.08 -4.28 -1.12
N SER A 267 -3.31 -3.98 -2.39
CA SER A 267 -4.65 -3.96 -2.99
C SER A 267 -4.62 -4.41 -4.45
N THR A 268 -5.66 -5.11 -4.87
CA THR A 268 -5.93 -5.43 -6.28
C THR A 268 -7.31 -4.90 -6.69
N ASN A 269 -7.55 -4.83 -7.99
CA ASN A 269 -8.81 -4.33 -8.57
C ASN A 269 -9.23 -5.24 -9.73
N ARG A 270 -9.42 -6.53 -9.46
CA ARG A 270 -9.71 -7.55 -10.49
C ARG A 270 -11.15 -7.48 -11.01
N TYR A 271 -12.06 -6.98 -10.17
CA TYR A 271 -13.51 -6.97 -10.45
C TYR A 271 -14.06 -5.58 -10.76
N ARG A 272 -13.22 -4.70 -11.34
CA ARG A 272 -13.66 -3.39 -11.83
C ARG A 272 -14.40 -3.54 -13.15
N THR A 273 -15.29 -2.58 -13.47
CA THR A 273 -15.94 -2.52 -14.76
C THR A 273 -14.95 -2.18 -15.88
N THR A 274 -15.29 -2.49 -17.12
CA THR A 274 -14.43 -2.18 -18.28
C THR A 274 -14.13 -0.68 -18.37
N GLY A 275 -15.12 0.20 -18.12
CA GLY A 275 -14.91 1.66 -18.16
C GLY A 275 -13.96 2.16 -17.06
N GLU A 276 -13.93 1.54 -15.86
CA GLU A 276 -12.93 1.85 -14.84
C GLU A 276 -11.53 1.41 -15.29
N VAL A 277 -11.42 0.22 -15.88
CA VAL A 277 -10.14 -0.31 -16.36
C VAL A 277 -9.60 0.56 -17.49
N GLU A 278 -10.41 0.91 -18.47
CA GLU A 278 -10.01 1.80 -19.56
C GLU A 278 -9.51 3.15 -19.04
N ASN A 279 -10.25 3.80 -18.14
CA ASN A 279 -9.82 5.06 -17.52
C ASN A 279 -8.47 4.89 -16.76
N GLN A 280 -8.27 3.77 -16.09
CA GLN A 280 -7.04 3.50 -15.35
C GLN A 280 -5.82 3.43 -16.28
N PHE A 281 -5.92 2.72 -17.40
CA PHE A 281 -4.80 2.49 -18.31
C PHE A 281 -4.57 3.62 -19.31
N THR A 282 -5.66 4.31 -19.74
CA THR A 282 -5.57 5.33 -20.78
C THR A 282 -5.38 6.73 -20.23
N TRP A 283 -5.72 6.97 -18.96
CA TRP A 283 -5.63 8.29 -18.35
C TRP A 283 -4.83 8.27 -17.03
N PHE A 284 -5.28 7.49 -16.02
CA PHE A 284 -4.70 7.60 -14.67
C PHE A 284 -3.21 7.20 -14.62
N TYR A 285 -2.86 6.05 -15.19
CA TYR A 285 -1.46 5.59 -15.15
C TYR A 285 -0.51 6.53 -15.91
N PRO A 286 -0.83 7.01 -17.14
CA PRO A 286 -0.01 8.01 -17.81
C PRO A 286 0.18 9.29 -17.01
N GLU A 287 -0.91 9.90 -16.52
CA GLU A 287 -0.85 11.16 -15.77
C GLU A 287 -0.12 11.00 -14.43
N ALA A 288 -0.48 9.96 -13.67
CA ALA A 288 0.15 9.68 -12.38
C ALA A 288 1.64 9.31 -12.50
N ARG A 289 2.04 8.69 -13.62
CA ARG A 289 3.45 8.44 -13.96
C ARG A 289 4.16 9.77 -14.19
N GLN A 290 3.61 10.67 -15.01
CA GLN A 290 4.21 11.96 -15.31
C GLN A 290 4.44 12.78 -14.03
N PHE A 291 3.44 12.86 -13.14
CA PHE A 291 3.63 13.53 -11.85
C PHE A 291 4.82 12.96 -11.07
N ARG A 292 4.98 11.63 -11.04
CA ARG A 292 6.07 10.99 -10.32
C ARG A 292 7.43 11.27 -10.92
N GLU A 293 7.53 11.20 -12.25
CA GLU A 293 8.77 11.50 -12.97
C GLU A 293 9.21 12.95 -12.74
N ASP A 294 8.27 13.90 -12.75
CA ASP A 294 8.55 15.30 -12.44
C ASP A 294 9.02 15.49 -10.99
N LEU A 295 8.35 14.86 -10.01
CA LEU A 295 8.79 14.92 -8.62
C LEU A 295 10.17 14.29 -8.43
N ILE A 296 10.47 13.17 -9.09
CA ILE A 296 11.80 12.53 -9.08
C ILE A 296 12.85 13.49 -9.62
N SER A 297 12.60 14.14 -10.76
CA SER A 297 13.52 15.12 -11.34
C SER A 297 13.79 16.26 -10.36
N ILE A 298 12.74 16.87 -9.80
CA ILE A 298 12.86 17.97 -8.84
C ILE A 298 13.70 17.57 -7.62
N ILE A 299 13.46 16.40 -7.05
CA ILE A 299 14.25 15.93 -5.90
C ILE A 299 15.71 15.72 -6.30
N ASN A 300 15.97 15.12 -7.46
CA ASN A 300 17.33 14.87 -7.96
C ASN A 300 18.10 16.16 -8.24
N ASP A 301 17.45 17.14 -8.85
CA ASP A 301 18.05 18.43 -9.21
C ASP A 301 18.39 19.29 -7.99
N ASN A 302 17.65 19.09 -6.87
CA ASN A 302 17.83 19.84 -5.64
C ASN A 302 18.55 19.04 -4.52
N SER A 303 19.12 17.87 -4.85
CA SER A 303 19.84 17.04 -3.87
C SER A 303 21.07 16.37 -4.50
N ALA A 304 22.28 16.76 -4.08
CA ALA A 304 23.50 16.13 -4.56
C ALA A 304 23.62 14.68 -4.09
N PRO A 305 24.14 13.75 -4.90
CA PRO A 305 24.42 12.38 -4.46
C PRO A 305 25.26 12.34 -3.18
N GLY A 306 24.86 11.50 -2.20
CA GLY A 306 25.55 11.36 -0.92
C GLY A 306 25.30 12.50 0.10
N SER A 307 24.62 13.57 -0.29
CA SER A 307 24.26 14.66 0.64
C SER A 307 23.21 14.23 1.66
N GLN A 308 23.13 14.97 2.78
CA GLN A 308 22.07 14.78 3.78
C GLN A 308 20.67 14.90 3.16
N THR A 309 20.49 15.88 2.27
CA THR A 309 19.24 16.07 1.50
C THR A 309 18.90 14.83 0.68
N ARG A 310 19.87 14.27 -0.07
CA ARG A 310 19.65 13.04 -0.84
C ARG A 310 19.27 11.87 0.06
N ILE A 311 19.93 11.70 1.21
CA ILE A 311 19.62 10.66 2.20
C ILE A 311 18.19 10.85 2.72
N ALA A 312 17.79 12.07 3.03
CA ALA A 312 16.43 12.37 3.53
C ALA A 312 15.33 11.94 2.55
N TYR A 313 15.55 12.08 1.25
CA TYR A 313 14.56 11.76 0.21
C TYR A 313 14.70 10.37 -0.41
N GLN A 314 15.67 9.55 -0.01
CA GLN A 314 15.89 8.23 -0.63
C GLN A 314 14.67 7.31 -0.55
N ASN A 315 13.97 7.28 0.59
CA ASN A 315 12.76 6.47 0.73
C ASN A 315 11.61 6.99 -0.17
N THR A 316 11.47 8.31 -0.30
CA THR A 316 10.48 8.95 -1.19
C THR A 316 10.80 8.64 -2.65
N LEU A 317 12.06 8.79 -3.07
CA LEU A 317 12.53 8.43 -4.41
C LEU A 317 12.26 6.96 -4.73
N ALA A 318 12.56 6.06 -3.79
CA ALA A 318 12.29 4.64 -3.97
C ALA A 318 10.82 4.35 -4.26
N GLY A 319 9.90 4.98 -3.50
CA GLY A 319 8.46 4.84 -3.72
C GLY A 319 8.01 5.44 -5.05
N LEU A 320 8.46 6.64 -5.39
CA LEU A 320 8.10 7.31 -6.65
C LEU A 320 8.55 6.50 -7.86
N ASN A 321 9.81 6.05 -7.88
CA ASN A 321 10.37 5.24 -8.96
C ASN A 321 9.66 3.91 -9.12
N ASN A 322 9.40 3.20 -8.02
CA ASN A 322 8.71 1.91 -8.06
C ASN A 322 7.34 2.03 -8.76
N TYR A 323 6.55 3.04 -8.40
CA TYR A 323 5.25 3.25 -9.03
C TYR A 323 5.33 3.80 -10.44
N ALA A 324 6.27 4.70 -10.74
CA ALA A 324 6.47 5.22 -12.10
C ALA A 324 6.80 4.07 -13.07
N LYS A 325 7.72 3.18 -12.68
CA LYS A 325 8.09 1.99 -13.44
C LYS A 325 6.93 1.00 -13.57
N ASN A 326 6.19 0.76 -12.49
CA ASN A 326 5.00 -0.10 -12.52
C ASN A 326 3.96 0.43 -13.52
N TYR A 327 3.62 1.71 -13.45
CA TYR A 327 2.64 2.31 -14.35
C TYR A 327 3.07 2.27 -15.81
N GLN A 328 4.36 2.50 -16.08
CA GLN A 328 4.90 2.30 -17.42
C GLN A 328 4.67 0.88 -17.92
N SER A 329 5.07 -0.12 -17.14
CA SER A 329 4.92 -1.53 -17.50
C SER A 329 3.46 -1.94 -17.70
N MET A 330 2.55 -1.41 -16.86
CA MET A 330 1.11 -1.65 -16.98
C MET A 330 0.54 -1.07 -18.28
N VAL A 331 0.91 0.17 -18.65
CA VAL A 331 0.47 0.80 -19.90
C VAL A 331 1.01 0.06 -21.12
N GLU A 332 2.29 -0.32 -21.10
CA GLU A 332 2.91 -1.10 -22.16
C GLU A 332 2.23 -2.47 -22.36
N SER A 333 1.94 -3.17 -21.25
CA SER A 333 1.21 -4.45 -21.29
C SER A 333 -0.21 -4.29 -21.83
N TYR A 334 -0.91 -3.24 -21.45
CA TYR A 334 -2.24 -2.92 -21.95
C TYR A 334 -2.24 -2.68 -23.47
N GLN A 335 -1.25 -1.93 -23.98
CA GLN A 335 -1.14 -1.58 -25.40
C GLN A 335 -0.77 -2.78 -26.31
N HIS A 336 -0.09 -3.79 -25.75
CA HIS A 336 0.43 -4.95 -26.51
C HIS A 336 -0.31 -6.26 -26.24
N SER A 337 -1.47 -6.22 -25.56
CA SER A 337 -2.28 -7.39 -25.24
C SER A 337 -3.74 -7.21 -25.66
N ASP A 338 -4.45 -8.33 -25.76
CA ASP A 338 -5.90 -8.38 -25.97
C ASP A 338 -6.68 -8.26 -24.64
N PHE A 339 -6.04 -7.78 -23.59
CA PHE A 339 -6.61 -7.72 -22.24
C PHE A 339 -7.94 -6.98 -22.19
N ILE A 340 -8.03 -5.79 -22.82
CA ILE A 340 -9.25 -4.99 -22.79
C ILE A 340 -10.39 -5.63 -23.58
N ASP A 341 -10.10 -6.28 -24.69
CA ASP A 341 -11.13 -6.95 -25.50
C ASP A 341 -11.69 -8.17 -24.78
N ARG A 342 -10.83 -8.95 -24.10
CA ARG A 342 -11.27 -10.04 -23.22
C ARG A 342 -12.12 -9.52 -22.06
N ARG A 343 -11.76 -8.34 -21.51
CA ARG A 343 -12.52 -7.72 -20.42
C ARG A 343 -13.89 -7.27 -20.89
N ARG A 344 -13.99 -6.61 -22.06
CA ARG A 344 -15.27 -6.23 -22.68
C ARG A 344 -16.16 -7.45 -22.93
N GLN A 345 -15.57 -8.53 -23.46
CA GLN A 345 -16.31 -9.76 -23.70
C GLN A 345 -16.83 -10.37 -22.40
N SER A 346 -16.00 -10.44 -21.35
CA SER A 346 -16.40 -10.99 -20.05
C SER A 346 -17.52 -10.17 -19.40
N GLU A 347 -17.51 -8.84 -19.55
CA GLU A 347 -18.58 -7.97 -19.04
C GLU A 347 -19.85 -8.12 -19.86
N ALA A 348 -19.75 -8.25 -21.18
CA ALA A 348 -20.90 -8.52 -22.06
C ALA A 348 -21.53 -9.88 -21.71
N ASP A 349 -20.72 -10.93 -21.55
CA ASP A 349 -21.21 -12.26 -21.15
C ASP A 349 -21.94 -12.23 -19.79
N LEU A 350 -21.45 -11.45 -18.82
CA LEU A 350 -22.13 -11.23 -17.53
C LEU A 350 -23.49 -10.55 -17.75
N VAL A 351 -23.55 -9.49 -18.57
CA VAL A 351 -24.81 -8.75 -18.85
C VAL A 351 -25.80 -9.66 -19.56
N ASP A 352 -25.37 -10.43 -20.57
CA ASP A 352 -26.22 -11.38 -21.28
C ASP A 352 -26.77 -12.48 -20.35
N TRP A 353 -25.92 -12.97 -19.42
CA TRP A 353 -26.35 -13.93 -18.40
C TRP A 353 -27.40 -13.33 -17.46
N ILE A 354 -27.24 -12.06 -17.06
CA ILE A 354 -28.24 -11.33 -16.25
C ILE A 354 -29.55 -11.20 -17.03
N ASP A 355 -29.48 -10.80 -18.29
CA ASP A 355 -30.64 -10.50 -19.11
C ASP A 355 -31.39 -11.75 -19.61
N SER A 356 -30.75 -12.90 -19.59
CA SER A 356 -31.36 -14.17 -19.99
C SER A 356 -32.36 -14.73 -19.00
N ASP A 357 -32.47 -14.19 -17.77
CA ASP A 357 -33.39 -14.61 -16.73
C ASP A 357 -34.09 -13.44 -16.05
N ASN A 358 -35.41 -13.52 -15.87
CA ASN A 358 -36.21 -12.42 -15.27
C ASN A 358 -35.84 -12.15 -13.79
N GLY A 359 -35.51 -13.18 -13.02
CA GLY A 359 -35.11 -13.03 -11.62
C GLY A 359 -33.79 -12.31 -11.50
N ARG A 360 -32.79 -12.75 -12.27
CA ARG A 360 -31.46 -12.11 -12.33
C ARG A 360 -31.55 -10.66 -12.82
N ARG A 361 -32.38 -10.41 -13.83
CA ARG A 361 -32.60 -9.04 -14.34
C ARG A 361 -33.17 -8.12 -13.26
N GLN A 362 -34.15 -8.59 -12.50
CA GLN A 362 -34.72 -7.82 -11.38
C GLN A 362 -33.69 -7.57 -10.27
N GLN A 363 -32.84 -8.53 -10.00
CA GLN A 363 -31.85 -8.47 -8.91
C GLN A 363 -30.64 -7.60 -9.27
N TYR A 364 -30.08 -7.70 -10.49
CA TYR A 364 -28.75 -7.19 -10.81
C TYR A 364 -28.74 -6.05 -11.84
N ALA A 365 -29.65 -5.99 -12.82
CA ALA A 365 -29.56 -5.02 -13.90
C ALA A 365 -29.59 -3.56 -13.43
N GLY A 366 -30.31 -3.27 -12.33
CA GLY A 366 -30.32 -1.96 -11.69
C GLY A 366 -28.94 -1.56 -11.17
N ALA A 367 -28.22 -2.49 -10.53
CA ALA A 367 -26.90 -2.24 -9.96
C ALA A 367 -25.86 -1.93 -11.03
N VAL A 368 -25.86 -2.66 -12.15
CA VAL A 368 -24.94 -2.43 -13.28
C VAL A 368 -25.07 -1.00 -13.80
N ARG A 369 -26.31 -0.55 -14.09
CA ARG A 369 -26.59 0.80 -14.60
C ARG A 369 -26.22 1.90 -13.61
N GLN A 370 -26.57 1.72 -12.33
CA GLN A 370 -26.29 2.72 -11.29
C GLN A 370 -24.78 2.84 -11.03
N LEU A 371 -24.07 1.72 -11.02
CA LEU A 371 -22.61 1.70 -10.86
C LEU A 371 -21.92 2.43 -12.00
N GLN A 372 -22.35 2.21 -13.25
CA GLN A 372 -21.81 2.93 -14.40
C GLN A 372 -22.00 4.45 -14.27
N SER A 373 -23.20 4.92 -13.91
CA SER A 373 -23.47 6.35 -13.71
C SER A 373 -22.62 6.97 -12.60
N LEU A 374 -22.38 6.22 -11.50
CA LEU A 374 -21.48 6.67 -10.42
C LEU A 374 -20.03 6.77 -10.87
N ILE A 375 -19.58 5.84 -11.69
CA ILE A 375 -18.23 5.85 -12.26
C ILE A 375 -18.03 7.08 -13.14
N GLU A 376 -18.99 7.38 -14.03
CA GLU A 376 -18.97 8.59 -14.87
C GLU A 376 -18.92 9.87 -14.03
N THR A 377 -19.72 9.94 -12.95
CA THR A 377 -19.72 11.06 -12.00
C THR A 377 -18.35 11.22 -11.33
N ASN A 378 -17.76 10.13 -10.85
CA ASN A 378 -16.45 10.13 -10.22
C ASN A 378 -15.33 10.55 -11.19
N GLN A 379 -15.41 10.13 -12.44
CA GLN A 379 -14.43 10.47 -13.47
C GLN A 379 -14.48 11.94 -13.89
N ALA A 380 -15.60 12.63 -13.70
CA ALA A 380 -15.76 14.04 -14.05
C ALA A 380 -14.82 14.97 -13.24
N THR A 381 -14.39 14.56 -12.05
CA THR A 381 -13.48 15.34 -11.18
C THR A 381 -12.07 14.76 -11.07
N ARG A 382 -11.75 13.78 -11.89
CA ARG A 382 -10.48 13.00 -11.79
C ARG A 382 -9.21 13.85 -11.82
N GLU A 383 -9.17 14.93 -12.61
CA GLU A 383 -8.00 15.83 -12.69
C GLU A 383 -7.78 16.57 -11.37
N ARG A 384 -8.85 17.18 -10.83
CA ARG A 384 -8.83 17.81 -9.52
C ARG A 384 -8.33 16.85 -8.45
N ASP A 385 -8.87 15.64 -8.43
CA ASP A 385 -8.59 14.66 -7.38
C ASP A 385 -7.17 14.12 -7.48
N LEU A 386 -6.64 13.97 -8.70
CA LEU A 386 -5.24 13.61 -8.93
C LEU A 386 -4.30 14.71 -8.40
N VAL A 387 -4.47 15.96 -8.80
CA VAL A 387 -3.66 17.09 -8.32
C VAL A 387 -3.73 17.18 -6.80
N ARG A 388 -4.95 17.13 -6.22
CA ARG A 388 -5.16 17.16 -4.76
C ARG A 388 -4.40 16.05 -4.03
N SER A 389 -4.34 14.85 -4.60
CA SER A 389 -3.61 13.73 -4.01
C SER A 389 -2.09 13.97 -3.94
N TYR A 390 -1.53 14.64 -4.94
CA TYR A 390 -0.10 14.97 -5.00
C TYR A 390 0.30 16.17 -4.13
N MET A 391 -0.62 17.07 -3.76
CA MET A 391 -0.31 18.19 -2.86
C MET A 391 0.31 17.76 -1.52
N SER A 392 0.07 16.53 -1.10
CA SER A 392 0.66 15.96 0.12
C SER A 392 2.19 15.78 0.05
N TYR A 393 2.80 15.85 -1.13
CA TYR A 393 4.26 15.82 -1.29
C TYR A 393 4.95 17.14 -0.86
N ALA A 394 4.20 18.25 -0.75
CA ALA A 394 4.65 19.46 -0.06
C ALA A 394 4.50 19.24 1.45
N THR A 395 5.60 18.96 2.13
CA THR A 395 5.63 18.44 3.50
C THR A 395 5.09 19.44 4.53
N LEU A 396 5.58 20.69 4.54
CA LEU A 396 5.18 21.64 5.59
C LEU A 396 3.73 22.10 5.47
N PRO A 397 3.19 22.50 4.30
CA PRO A 397 1.77 22.81 4.16
C PRO A 397 0.85 21.65 4.54
N SER A 398 1.20 20.43 4.13
CA SER A 398 0.47 19.22 4.50
C SER A 398 0.53 18.95 6.01
N THR A 399 1.68 19.19 6.63
CA THR A 399 1.87 19.05 8.08
C THR A 399 0.98 20.04 8.84
N ALA A 400 0.97 21.32 8.45
CA ALA A 400 0.10 22.34 9.03
C ALA A 400 -1.38 21.91 8.99
N GLN A 401 -1.84 21.43 7.83
CA GLN A 401 -3.22 20.96 7.65
C GLN A 401 -3.55 19.76 8.55
N ARG A 402 -2.62 18.80 8.70
CA ARG A 402 -2.80 17.62 9.57
C ARG A 402 -2.86 18.00 11.03
N LEU A 403 -2.01 18.92 11.48
CA LEU A 403 -1.98 19.43 12.86
C LEU A 403 -3.27 20.17 13.21
N TYR A 404 -3.72 21.08 12.33
CA TYR A 404 -5.01 21.77 12.54
C TYR A 404 -6.19 20.79 12.56
N ARG A 405 -6.21 19.82 11.63
CA ARG A 405 -7.24 18.76 11.65
C ARG A 405 -7.24 17.99 12.96
N LEU A 406 -6.08 17.66 13.52
CA LEU A 406 -5.97 17.00 14.81
C LEU A 406 -6.60 17.84 15.93
N ALA A 407 -6.33 19.15 15.97
CA ALA A 407 -6.91 20.05 16.97
C ALA A 407 -8.46 20.09 16.86
N VAL A 408 -9.00 20.13 15.64
CA VAL A 408 -10.45 20.07 15.38
C VAL A 408 -11.04 18.73 15.80
N GLU A 409 -10.40 17.62 15.43
CA GLU A 409 -10.87 16.28 15.78
C GLU A 409 -10.86 16.03 17.30
N LYS A 410 -9.87 16.56 18.01
CA LYS A 410 -9.79 16.48 19.48
C LYS A 410 -10.99 17.12 20.21
N GLN A 411 -11.73 18.01 19.56
CA GLN A 411 -12.97 18.59 20.12
C GLN A 411 -14.15 17.60 20.13
N LYS A 412 -14.05 16.51 19.38
CA LYS A 412 -15.08 15.48 19.27
C LYS A 412 -14.82 14.34 20.26
N PRO A 413 -15.88 13.63 20.71
CA PRO A 413 -15.72 12.32 21.35
C PRO A 413 -14.86 11.39 20.50
N ASP A 414 -14.05 10.55 21.12
CA ASP A 414 -13.07 9.72 20.41
C ASP A 414 -13.67 8.83 19.32
N THR A 415 -14.86 8.28 19.57
CA THR A 415 -15.60 7.44 18.61
C THR A 415 -16.13 8.22 17.40
N GLU A 416 -16.25 9.54 17.49
CA GLU A 416 -16.70 10.41 16.39
C GLU A 416 -15.53 10.97 15.58
N ARG A 417 -14.29 10.88 16.09
CA ARG A 417 -13.10 11.33 15.36
C ARG A 417 -12.86 10.50 14.12
N GLU A 418 -12.34 11.14 13.09
CA GLU A 418 -11.94 10.41 11.87
C GLU A 418 -10.77 9.45 12.17
N PRO A 419 -10.68 8.34 11.42
CA PRO A 419 -9.55 7.42 11.50
C PRO A 419 -8.21 8.15 11.33
N GLY A 420 -7.22 7.82 12.15
CA GLY A 420 -5.92 8.51 12.20
C GLY A 420 -5.85 9.64 13.25
N TYR A 421 -6.99 10.08 13.83
CA TYR A 421 -7.07 11.13 14.86
C TYR A 421 -7.68 10.63 16.17
N GLN A 422 -8.04 9.35 16.26
CA GLN A 422 -8.53 8.73 17.48
C GLN A 422 -7.41 8.55 18.50
N GLN A 423 -7.76 8.38 19.77
CA GLN A 423 -6.78 8.19 20.86
C GLN A 423 -5.78 7.06 20.55
N ARG A 424 -6.27 5.98 19.95
CA ARG A 424 -5.46 4.85 19.48
C ARG A 424 -4.39 5.20 18.45
N ASP A 425 -4.52 6.33 17.75
CA ASP A 425 -3.65 6.76 16.66
C ASP A 425 -2.63 7.82 17.06
N LEU A 426 -2.82 8.50 18.24
CA LEU A 426 -2.05 9.68 18.61
C LEU A 426 -0.55 9.41 18.76
N THR A 427 -0.16 8.25 19.27
CA THR A 427 1.26 7.88 19.37
C THR A 427 1.90 7.80 17.98
N ARG A 428 1.25 7.13 17.01
CA ARG A 428 1.73 7.06 15.63
C ARG A 428 1.70 8.42 14.95
N PHE A 429 0.69 9.24 15.23
CA PHE A 429 0.62 10.60 14.71
C PHE A 429 1.84 11.41 15.19
N ARG A 430 2.15 11.41 16.50
CA ARG A 430 3.35 12.06 17.06
C ARG A 430 4.63 11.53 16.40
N GLN A 431 4.79 10.22 16.29
CA GLN A 431 5.94 9.60 15.63
C GLN A 431 6.08 10.02 14.16
N SER A 432 4.96 10.18 13.43
CA SER A 432 4.98 10.67 12.05
C SER A 432 5.45 12.13 11.96
N MET A 433 5.14 12.98 12.95
CA MET A 433 5.64 14.35 13.02
C MET A 433 7.15 14.38 13.33
N GLN A 434 7.63 13.54 14.23
CA GLN A 434 9.07 13.39 14.53
C GLN A 434 9.87 12.91 13.31
N ALA A 435 9.34 11.98 12.55
CA ALA A 435 10.02 11.42 11.36
C ALA A 435 10.31 12.48 10.28
N ILE A 436 9.60 13.60 10.25
CA ILE A 436 9.81 14.69 9.31
C ILE A 436 11.24 15.23 9.43
N SER A 437 11.81 15.36 10.62
CA SER A 437 13.18 15.86 10.86
C SER A 437 14.27 15.08 10.08
N ARG A 438 13.99 13.83 9.66
CA ARG A 438 14.91 12.98 8.92
C ARG A 438 14.51 12.76 7.44
N ARG A 439 13.37 13.33 7.02
CA ARG A 439 12.76 13.09 5.70
C ARG A 439 12.36 14.39 4.99
N TYR A 440 12.94 15.50 5.39
CA TYR A 440 12.60 16.83 4.90
C TYR A 440 13.85 17.64 4.63
N ASP A 441 13.79 18.43 3.58
CA ASP A 441 14.74 19.50 3.24
C ASP A 441 13.94 20.65 2.64
N GLU A 442 14.19 21.87 3.14
CA GLU A 442 13.40 23.05 2.79
C GLU A 442 13.51 23.39 1.29
N THR A 443 14.70 23.25 0.70
CA THR A 443 14.92 23.58 -0.72
C THR A 443 14.09 22.67 -1.62
N VAL A 444 14.13 21.36 -1.34
CA VAL A 444 13.34 20.37 -2.09
C VAL A 444 11.85 20.60 -1.88
N ASP A 445 11.41 20.82 -0.64
CA ASP A 445 9.98 20.99 -0.34
C ASP A 445 9.38 22.22 -1.04
N LYS A 446 10.10 23.34 -1.04
CA LYS A 446 9.73 24.56 -1.81
C LYS A 446 9.64 24.29 -3.31
N ALA A 447 10.59 23.58 -3.87
CA ALA A 447 10.61 23.25 -5.30
C ALA A 447 9.44 22.32 -5.68
N LEU A 448 9.13 21.32 -4.82
CA LEU A 448 7.97 20.46 -5.00
C LEU A 448 6.67 21.26 -4.92
N LEU A 449 6.53 22.14 -3.93
CA LEU A 449 5.34 22.98 -3.77
C LEU A 449 5.14 23.91 -4.99
N SER A 450 6.21 24.56 -5.46
CA SER A 450 6.17 25.42 -6.66
C SER A 450 5.65 24.66 -7.88
N TYR A 451 6.15 23.45 -8.12
CA TYR A 451 5.67 22.58 -9.20
C TYR A 451 4.20 22.21 -9.04
N LEU A 452 3.81 21.77 -7.85
CA LEU A 452 2.44 21.33 -7.56
C LEU A 452 1.42 22.48 -7.69
N LEU A 453 1.79 23.71 -7.30
CA LEU A 453 0.95 24.90 -7.49
C LEU A 453 0.79 25.26 -8.96
N ARG A 454 1.82 25.04 -9.81
CA ARG A 454 1.67 25.20 -11.27
C ARG A 454 0.66 24.22 -11.84
N ARG A 455 0.79 22.93 -11.51
CA ARG A 455 -0.18 21.90 -11.96
C ARG A 455 -1.59 22.17 -11.43
N TYR A 456 -1.70 22.65 -10.20
CA TYR A 456 -2.98 23.07 -9.62
C TYR A 456 -3.61 24.23 -10.38
N ALA A 457 -2.84 25.21 -10.78
CA ALA A 457 -3.31 26.39 -11.48
C ALA A 457 -3.80 26.11 -12.91
N GLU A 458 -3.39 24.98 -13.51
CA GLU A 458 -3.91 24.47 -14.78
C GLU A 458 -5.35 23.94 -14.67
N LEU A 459 -5.84 23.67 -13.45
CA LEU A 459 -7.21 23.22 -13.24
C LEU A 459 -8.24 24.29 -13.61
N PRO A 460 -9.40 23.90 -14.18
CA PRO A 460 -10.53 24.80 -14.32
C PRO A 460 -10.88 25.49 -12.99
N GLU A 461 -11.25 26.77 -13.01
CA GLU A 461 -11.53 27.59 -11.83
C GLU A 461 -12.53 26.93 -10.88
N GLN A 462 -13.54 26.25 -11.39
CA GLN A 462 -14.56 25.54 -10.61
C GLN A 462 -14.00 24.37 -9.76
N TYR A 463 -12.81 23.89 -10.06
CA TYR A 463 -12.13 22.82 -9.35
C TYR A 463 -11.03 23.31 -8.41
N ARG A 464 -10.76 24.61 -8.40
CA ARG A 464 -9.75 25.24 -7.56
C ARG A 464 -10.30 25.61 -6.19
N SER A 465 -9.41 25.69 -5.20
CA SER A 465 -9.69 26.13 -3.83
C SER A 465 -9.51 27.63 -3.71
N ARG A 466 -10.55 28.35 -3.26
CA ARG A 466 -10.46 29.79 -3.05
C ARG A 466 -9.41 30.15 -1.98
N ALA A 467 -9.29 29.33 -0.94
CA ALA A 467 -8.31 29.53 0.11
C ALA A 467 -6.88 29.42 -0.44
N LEU A 468 -6.62 28.42 -1.31
CA LEU A 468 -5.31 28.22 -1.92
C LEU A 468 -5.01 29.31 -2.95
N ASP A 469 -5.98 29.66 -3.81
CA ASP A 469 -5.86 30.75 -4.77
C ASP A 469 -5.55 32.08 -4.06
N SER A 470 -6.26 32.39 -2.97
CA SER A 470 -6.06 33.61 -2.20
C SER A 470 -4.69 33.63 -1.51
N PHE A 471 -4.27 32.52 -0.90
CA PHE A 471 -3.01 32.46 -0.16
C PHE A 471 -1.78 32.59 -1.07
N TYR A 472 -1.78 31.85 -2.19
CA TYR A 472 -0.66 31.88 -3.16
C TYR A 472 -0.86 32.88 -4.29
N GLN A 473 -1.94 33.69 -4.25
CA GLN A 473 -2.29 34.70 -5.25
C GLN A 473 -2.38 34.13 -6.67
N ILE A 474 -3.00 32.95 -6.80
CA ILE A 474 -3.21 32.27 -8.07
C ILE A 474 -4.46 32.86 -8.74
N GLY A 475 -4.26 33.68 -9.79
CA GLY A 475 -5.32 34.30 -10.57
C GLY A 475 -5.51 33.65 -11.93
N THR A 476 -6.10 34.42 -12.90
CA THR A 476 -6.23 34.02 -14.31
C THR A 476 -4.89 34.06 -15.04
N GLU A 477 -3.97 34.92 -14.61
CA GLU A 477 -2.58 34.95 -15.04
C GLU A 477 -1.68 34.62 -13.84
N ILE A 478 -0.80 33.65 -14.02
CA ILE A 478 0.12 33.20 -12.97
C ILE A 478 1.43 33.92 -13.16
N TYR A 479 1.76 34.79 -12.22
CA TYR A 479 3.10 35.35 -12.10
C TYR A 479 3.96 34.41 -11.27
N GLN A 480 4.64 33.46 -11.93
CA GLN A 480 5.41 32.40 -11.24
C GLN A 480 6.40 32.98 -10.22
N GLY A 481 7.09 34.08 -10.54
CA GLY A 481 7.99 34.72 -9.60
C GLY A 481 7.30 35.25 -8.33
N GLN A 482 6.02 35.64 -8.39
CA GLN A 482 5.24 36.05 -7.24
C GLN A 482 4.85 34.84 -6.37
N VAL A 483 4.42 33.74 -6.99
CA VAL A 483 4.11 32.48 -6.26
C VAL A 483 5.36 31.98 -5.54
N ASP A 484 6.50 31.94 -6.23
CA ASP A 484 7.77 31.52 -5.64
C ASP A 484 8.21 32.42 -4.49
N GLN A 485 7.97 33.74 -4.57
CA GLN A 485 8.24 34.66 -3.47
C GLN A 485 7.35 34.39 -2.25
N ILE A 486 6.04 34.14 -2.47
CA ILE A 486 5.11 33.79 -1.37
C ILE A 486 5.53 32.47 -0.71
N ILE A 487 5.98 31.49 -1.49
CA ILE A 487 6.54 30.25 -0.95
C ILE A 487 7.76 30.57 -0.06
N GLN A 488 8.73 31.34 -0.56
CA GLN A 488 9.93 31.71 0.19
C GLN A 488 9.56 32.41 1.52
N ASP A 489 8.68 33.39 1.46
CA ASP A 489 8.29 34.19 2.64
C ASP A 489 7.52 33.34 3.65
N SER A 490 6.61 32.46 3.20
CA SER A 490 5.84 31.62 4.09
C SER A 490 6.70 30.56 4.79
N TYR A 491 7.69 29.99 4.12
CA TYR A 491 8.61 29.06 4.76
C TYR A 491 9.58 29.76 5.72
N ALA A 492 10.08 30.95 5.37
CA ALA A 492 10.98 31.73 6.23
C ALA A 492 10.31 32.19 7.54
N GLN A 493 8.98 32.36 7.54
CA GLN A 493 8.20 32.80 8.69
C GLN A 493 7.58 31.63 9.47
N SER A 494 7.57 30.41 8.91
CA SER A 494 6.98 29.25 9.57
C SER A 494 7.97 28.55 10.50
N SER A 495 7.51 28.22 11.70
CA SER A 495 8.27 27.45 12.68
C SER A 495 8.18 25.92 12.49
N LEU A 496 7.37 25.44 11.55
CA LEU A 496 7.05 24.00 11.40
C LEU A 496 8.24 23.14 10.95
N SER A 497 9.30 23.73 10.43
CA SER A 497 10.56 23.01 10.10
C SER A 497 11.32 22.58 11.36
N ASP A 498 11.19 23.32 12.47
CA ASP A 498 11.76 22.94 13.76
C ASP A 498 10.96 21.81 14.42
N ASP A 499 11.66 20.79 14.93
CA ASP A 499 11.02 19.61 15.53
C ASP A 499 10.25 19.93 16.81
N SER A 500 10.84 20.71 17.70
CA SER A 500 10.23 21.07 18.98
C SER A 500 9.00 21.94 18.80
N GLU A 501 9.08 22.94 17.92
CA GLU A 501 7.96 23.82 17.58
C GLU A 501 6.83 23.04 16.91
N ARG A 502 7.15 22.20 15.93
CA ARG A 502 6.18 21.34 15.24
C ARG A 502 5.47 20.41 16.22
N LEU A 503 6.19 19.78 17.14
CA LEU A 503 5.61 18.88 18.14
C LEU A 503 4.77 19.62 19.18
N ALA A 504 5.08 20.88 19.48
CA ALA A 504 4.26 21.71 20.37
C ALA A 504 2.84 21.94 19.82
N TRP A 505 2.67 21.99 18.49
CA TRP A 505 1.36 22.12 17.85
C TRP A 505 0.42 20.93 18.08
N LEU A 506 0.94 19.78 18.49
CA LEU A 506 0.11 18.61 18.83
C LEU A 506 -0.85 18.87 20.00
N ASP A 507 -0.49 19.78 20.90
CA ASP A 507 -1.23 20.04 22.13
C ASP A 507 -1.93 21.41 22.12
N LYS A 508 -1.84 22.16 21.01
CA LYS A 508 -2.50 23.45 20.81
C LYS A 508 -4.00 23.30 20.56
N SER A 509 -4.77 24.26 21.03
CA SER A 509 -6.20 24.36 20.81
C SER A 509 -6.52 24.92 19.41
N VAL A 510 -7.75 24.74 18.94
CA VAL A 510 -8.23 25.35 17.69
C VAL A 510 -8.07 26.88 17.71
N GLU A 511 -8.26 27.52 18.86
CA GLU A 511 -8.11 28.95 19.02
C GLU A 511 -6.64 29.41 18.89
N ASP A 512 -5.68 28.63 19.41
CA ASP A 512 -4.25 28.89 19.20
C ASP A 512 -3.89 28.85 17.69
N PHE A 513 -4.46 27.93 16.93
CA PHE A 513 -4.26 27.87 15.47
C PHE A 513 -4.84 29.10 14.78
N ARG A 514 -6.05 29.53 15.15
CA ARG A 514 -6.72 30.70 14.55
C ARG A 514 -6.01 32.02 14.83
N ASN A 515 -5.36 32.11 15.97
CA ASN A 515 -4.64 33.31 16.41
C ASN A 515 -3.13 33.26 16.08
N SER A 516 -2.70 32.28 15.31
CA SER A 516 -1.29 32.13 14.93
C SER A 516 -0.89 33.11 13.83
N ASP A 517 0.32 33.65 13.93
CA ASP A 517 0.95 34.48 12.90
C ASP A 517 1.76 33.62 11.90
N ASP A 518 1.92 32.31 12.14
CA ASP A 518 2.59 31.40 11.20
C ASP A 518 1.77 31.25 9.90
N PRO A 519 2.30 31.65 8.74
CA PRO A 519 1.53 31.68 7.49
C PRO A 519 1.05 30.31 7.04
N LEU A 520 1.81 29.23 7.26
CA LEU A 520 1.37 27.89 6.90
C LEU A 520 0.24 27.38 7.81
N ILE A 521 0.25 27.78 9.08
CA ILE A 521 -0.86 27.54 10.00
C ILE A 521 -2.10 28.34 9.57
N GLN A 522 -1.95 29.62 9.21
CA GLN A 522 -3.05 30.43 8.68
C GLN A 522 -3.66 29.82 7.43
N TYR A 523 -2.84 29.34 6.49
CA TYR A 523 -3.30 28.60 5.33
C TYR A 523 -4.08 27.33 5.71
N ALA A 524 -3.58 26.55 6.67
CA ALA A 524 -4.26 25.35 7.15
C ALA A 524 -5.65 25.64 7.73
N VAL A 525 -5.78 26.75 8.48
CA VAL A 525 -7.06 27.23 9.04
C VAL A 525 -8.00 27.68 7.92
N ALA A 526 -7.53 28.53 6.99
CA ALA A 526 -8.33 29.10 5.91
C ALA A 526 -8.86 28.01 4.94
N SER A 527 -8.03 27.00 4.63
CA SER A 527 -8.40 25.93 3.71
C SER A 527 -9.27 24.82 4.32
N HIS A 528 -9.48 24.83 5.63
CA HIS A 528 -10.10 23.71 6.34
C HIS A 528 -11.55 23.47 5.91
N GLU A 529 -12.38 24.51 5.84
CA GLU A 529 -13.80 24.39 5.52
C GLU A 529 -14.02 23.81 4.12
N GLU A 530 -13.29 24.29 3.12
CA GLU A 530 -13.36 23.77 1.74
C GLU A 530 -12.96 22.30 1.67
N ARG A 531 -11.92 21.91 2.42
CA ARG A 531 -11.51 20.52 2.50
C ARG A 531 -12.58 19.62 3.12
N MET A 532 -13.32 20.13 4.12
CA MET A 532 -14.41 19.38 4.75
C MET A 532 -15.61 19.23 3.81
N ILE A 533 -15.91 20.25 2.98
CA ILE A 533 -16.94 20.14 1.95
C ILE A 533 -16.59 19.05 0.93
N LEU A 534 -15.35 19.02 0.45
CA LEU A 534 -14.87 17.97 -0.47
C LEU A 534 -14.90 16.60 0.18
N GLU A 535 -14.44 16.47 1.43
CA GLU A 535 -14.50 15.23 2.19
C GLU A 535 -15.93 14.71 2.36
N GLN A 536 -16.87 15.61 2.60
CA GLN A 536 -18.30 15.25 2.71
C GLN A 536 -18.86 14.73 1.38
N ALA A 537 -18.46 15.35 0.25
CA ALA A 537 -18.84 14.88 -1.08
C ALA A 537 -18.22 13.51 -1.40
N ASP A 538 -16.96 13.30 -1.04
CA ASP A 538 -16.26 12.00 -1.18
C ASP A 538 -16.95 10.90 -0.35
N LYS A 539 -17.43 11.22 0.86
CA LYS A 539 -18.19 10.31 1.72
C LYS A 539 -19.57 9.95 1.16
N GLU A 540 -20.29 10.92 0.60
CA GLU A 540 -21.55 10.68 -0.08
C GLU A 540 -21.36 9.72 -1.26
N LEU A 541 -20.39 9.99 -2.12
CA LEU A 541 -20.07 9.15 -3.26
C LEU A 541 -19.63 7.73 -2.82
N SER A 542 -18.81 7.65 -1.78
CA SER A 542 -18.38 6.36 -1.18
C SER A 542 -19.56 5.55 -0.67
N GLY A 543 -20.52 6.17 -0.01
CA GLY A 543 -21.73 5.50 0.46
C GLY A 543 -22.63 5.00 -0.68
N GLN A 544 -22.67 5.73 -1.81
CA GLN A 544 -23.35 5.26 -3.01
C GLN A 544 -22.62 4.05 -3.63
N PHE A 545 -21.29 4.06 -3.71
CA PHE A 545 -20.52 2.89 -4.13
C PHE A 545 -20.72 1.71 -3.18
N GLN A 546 -20.77 1.92 -1.86
CA GLN A 546 -21.07 0.87 -0.86
C GLN A 546 -22.48 0.26 -1.02
N ARG A 547 -23.38 0.92 -1.74
CA ARG A 547 -24.68 0.38 -2.09
C ARG A 547 -24.66 -0.52 -3.32
N TRP A 548 -23.98 -0.09 -4.39
CA TRP A 548 -24.12 -0.69 -5.70
C TRP A 548 -23.01 -1.67 -6.07
N ARG A 549 -21.77 -1.45 -5.57
CA ARG A 549 -20.66 -2.39 -5.83
C ARG A 549 -20.89 -3.78 -5.26
N PRO A 550 -21.40 -3.97 -4.03
CA PRO A 550 -21.68 -5.31 -3.51
C PRO A 550 -22.66 -6.07 -4.40
N ARG A 551 -23.70 -5.43 -4.89
CA ARG A 551 -24.69 -6.06 -5.78
C ARG A 551 -24.12 -6.44 -7.15
N TYR A 552 -23.25 -5.59 -7.71
CA TYR A 552 -22.49 -5.94 -8.91
C TYR A 552 -21.56 -7.14 -8.65
N MET A 553 -20.88 -7.13 -7.53
CA MET A 553 -19.98 -8.23 -7.15
C MET A 553 -20.74 -9.54 -6.89
N GLU A 554 -21.92 -9.48 -6.30
CA GLU A 554 -22.82 -10.64 -6.15
C GLU A 554 -23.15 -11.25 -7.52
N ALA A 555 -23.51 -10.42 -8.51
CA ALA A 555 -23.75 -10.88 -9.89
C ALA A 555 -22.49 -11.56 -10.48
N VAL A 556 -21.31 -10.99 -10.28
CA VAL A 556 -20.03 -11.56 -10.74
C VAL A 556 -19.77 -12.93 -10.07
N ILE A 557 -20.01 -13.05 -8.78
CA ILE A 557 -19.86 -14.31 -8.03
C ILE A 557 -20.83 -15.37 -8.53
N ASP A 558 -22.11 -15.04 -8.67
CA ASP A 558 -23.12 -15.99 -9.11
C ASP A 558 -22.92 -16.44 -10.57
N TYR A 559 -22.49 -15.52 -11.43
CA TYR A 559 -22.12 -15.86 -12.80
C TYR A 559 -20.94 -16.85 -12.84
N ASN A 560 -19.86 -16.58 -12.12
CA ASN A 560 -18.69 -17.48 -12.08
C ASN A 560 -19.06 -18.84 -11.44
N ARG A 561 -19.88 -18.83 -10.38
CA ARG A 561 -20.41 -20.06 -9.76
C ARG A 561 -21.20 -20.90 -10.76
N SER A 562 -22.01 -20.27 -11.62
CA SER A 562 -22.76 -20.96 -12.67
C SER A 562 -21.86 -21.65 -13.71
N LEU A 563 -20.61 -21.17 -13.84
CA LEU A 563 -19.58 -21.74 -14.72
C LEU A 563 -18.63 -22.72 -14.00
N GLY A 564 -18.86 -22.99 -12.70
CA GLY A 564 -17.97 -23.82 -11.90
C GLY A 564 -16.59 -23.20 -11.63
N ARG A 565 -16.46 -21.88 -11.72
CA ARG A 565 -15.21 -21.14 -11.51
C ARG A 565 -15.16 -20.61 -10.07
N PRO A 566 -14.15 -20.99 -9.27
CA PRO A 566 -13.98 -20.41 -7.94
C PRO A 566 -13.58 -18.92 -8.07
N ILE A 567 -13.99 -18.13 -7.08
CA ILE A 567 -13.68 -16.71 -7.02
C ILE A 567 -13.07 -16.37 -5.66
N TYR A 568 -12.16 -15.42 -5.64
CA TYR A 568 -11.51 -14.90 -4.44
C TYR A 568 -11.65 -13.38 -4.39
N ALA A 569 -11.65 -12.81 -3.20
CA ALA A 569 -11.77 -11.37 -3.03
C ALA A 569 -10.49 -10.64 -3.43
N ASP A 570 -10.63 -9.40 -3.95
CA ASP A 570 -9.49 -8.50 -4.14
C ASP A 570 -8.63 -8.41 -2.88
N ALA A 571 -7.31 -8.29 -3.04
CA ALA A 571 -6.39 -8.04 -1.95
C ALA A 571 -6.72 -6.70 -1.27
N ASN A 572 -6.61 -6.68 0.06
CA ASN A 572 -6.96 -5.55 0.92
C ASN A 572 -6.06 -5.45 2.16
N SER A 573 -4.81 -5.83 2.03
CA SER A 573 -3.82 -5.91 3.11
C SER A 573 -4.17 -6.93 4.22
N SER A 574 -5.08 -7.88 3.96
CA SER A 574 -5.29 -9.06 4.79
C SER A 574 -4.44 -10.24 4.32
N LEU A 575 -4.30 -11.25 5.17
CA LEU A 575 -3.52 -12.44 4.87
C LEU A 575 -4.09 -13.19 3.66
N ARG A 576 -3.22 -13.50 2.71
CA ARG A 576 -3.54 -14.23 1.46
C ARG A 576 -2.50 -15.29 1.18
N VAL A 577 -2.94 -16.27 0.40
CA VAL A 577 -2.11 -17.38 -0.07
C VAL A 577 -2.20 -17.45 -1.58
N THR A 578 -1.04 -17.47 -2.24
CA THR A 578 -0.89 -17.84 -3.65
C THR A 578 -0.13 -19.15 -3.74
N ILE A 579 -0.42 -19.94 -4.75
CA ILE A 579 0.14 -21.29 -4.91
C ILE A 579 0.69 -21.46 -6.33
N GLY A 580 1.65 -22.36 -6.51
CA GLY A 580 2.17 -22.70 -7.82
C GLY A 580 3.34 -23.66 -7.74
N GLN A 581 3.97 -23.87 -8.88
CA GLN A 581 5.21 -24.63 -9.02
C GLN A 581 6.30 -23.74 -9.61
N VAL A 582 7.55 -24.04 -9.27
CA VAL A 582 8.72 -23.37 -9.84
C VAL A 582 8.85 -23.75 -11.31
N GLN A 583 8.70 -22.78 -12.21
CA GLN A 583 8.76 -23.00 -13.66
C GLN A 583 9.39 -21.81 -14.39
N GLY A 584 10.12 -22.09 -15.48
CA GLY A 584 10.48 -21.08 -16.47
C GLY A 584 9.25 -20.64 -17.27
N ASN A 585 9.39 -19.55 -18.04
CA ASN A 585 8.31 -19.08 -18.90
C ASN A 585 8.78 -18.62 -20.29
N ARG A 586 7.83 -18.41 -21.18
CA ARG A 586 8.06 -17.86 -22.52
C ARG A 586 7.27 -16.55 -22.66
N PRO A 587 7.84 -15.41 -22.26
CA PRO A 587 7.11 -14.15 -22.24
C PRO A 587 6.78 -13.62 -23.64
N LYS A 588 7.57 -13.97 -24.64
CA LYS A 588 7.35 -13.62 -26.05
C LYS A 588 8.10 -14.59 -26.98
N ASP A 589 7.80 -14.52 -28.28
CA ASP A 589 8.45 -15.34 -29.29
C ASP A 589 9.97 -15.21 -29.24
N GLY A 590 10.65 -16.36 -29.31
CA GLY A 590 12.12 -16.43 -29.28
C GLY A 590 12.77 -16.22 -27.90
N ILE A 591 12.02 -15.94 -26.83
CA ILE A 591 12.55 -15.77 -25.47
C ILE A 591 12.06 -16.86 -24.54
N VAL A 592 13.02 -17.52 -23.87
CA VAL A 592 12.77 -18.49 -22.80
C VAL A 592 13.46 -18.00 -21.53
N ASN A 593 12.71 -17.74 -20.49
CA ASN A 593 13.23 -17.42 -19.18
C ASN A 593 13.41 -18.71 -18.38
N GLN A 594 14.63 -18.91 -17.86
CA GLN A 594 14.90 -19.95 -16.87
C GLN A 594 14.28 -19.54 -15.51
N PRO A 595 13.89 -20.52 -14.66
CA PRO A 595 13.29 -20.21 -13.36
C PRO A 595 14.28 -19.61 -12.34
N PHE A 596 15.58 -19.74 -12.59
CA PHE A 596 16.65 -19.29 -11.68
C PHE A 596 17.61 -18.33 -12.37
N THR A 597 18.15 -17.40 -11.59
CA THR A 597 19.35 -16.60 -11.90
C THR A 597 20.52 -17.08 -11.04
N SER A 598 21.73 -16.69 -11.39
CA SER A 598 22.95 -16.99 -10.63
C SER A 598 23.72 -15.72 -10.27
N LEU A 599 24.64 -15.82 -9.31
CA LEU A 599 25.52 -14.70 -8.92
C LEU A 599 26.40 -14.22 -10.08
N GLU A 600 26.72 -15.10 -11.05
CA GLU A 600 27.45 -14.71 -12.28
C GLU A 600 26.72 -13.63 -13.07
N GLY A 601 25.38 -13.59 -13.00
CA GLY A 601 24.58 -12.55 -13.63
C GLY A 601 24.79 -11.16 -13.03
N ILE A 602 25.17 -11.05 -11.75
CA ILE A 602 25.61 -9.80 -11.13
C ILE A 602 26.89 -9.32 -11.80
N LEU A 603 27.90 -10.20 -11.91
CA LEU A 603 29.17 -9.86 -12.54
C LEU A 603 28.99 -9.50 -14.03
N GLY A 604 28.11 -10.18 -14.74
CA GLY A 604 27.81 -9.91 -16.14
C GLY A 604 27.13 -8.56 -16.38
N LYS A 605 26.44 -8.02 -15.38
CA LYS A 605 25.77 -6.71 -15.42
C LYS A 605 26.59 -5.59 -14.76
N ASP A 606 27.70 -5.90 -14.08
CA ASP A 606 28.47 -4.91 -13.33
C ASP A 606 29.10 -3.88 -14.27
N THR A 607 28.81 -2.61 -14.04
CA THR A 607 29.37 -1.45 -14.75
C THR A 607 30.30 -0.63 -13.89
N GLY A 608 30.48 -0.98 -12.61
CA GLY A 608 31.19 -0.19 -11.61
C GLY A 608 30.48 1.09 -11.18
N ALA A 609 29.24 1.32 -11.65
CA ALA A 609 28.44 2.50 -11.35
C ALA A 609 27.01 2.11 -10.96
N ASP A 610 26.38 2.90 -10.07
CA ASP A 610 24.98 2.72 -9.67
C ASP A 610 24.05 2.75 -10.91
N PRO A 611 23.09 1.84 -11.03
CA PRO A 611 22.68 0.81 -10.05
C PRO A 611 23.32 -0.59 -10.26
N PHE A 612 24.31 -0.69 -11.14
CA PHE A 612 25.03 -1.93 -11.46
C PHE A 612 26.48 -1.89 -10.94
N ASN A 613 26.65 -1.54 -9.69
CA ASN A 613 27.92 -1.49 -8.98
C ASN A 613 28.02 -2.66 -7.99
N ALA A 614 28.52 -3.80 -8.44
CA ALA A 614 28.74 -4.94 -7.55
C ALA A 614 29.78 -4.61 -6.47
N PRO A 615 29.56 -4.99 -5.19
CA PRO A 615 30.55 -4.79 -4.15
C PRO A 615 31.85 -5.55 -4.44
N SER A 616 32.99 -4.88 -4.34
CA SER A 616 34.32 -5.46 -4.68
C SER A 616 34.77 -6.61 -3.79
N LYS A 617 34.01 -6.96 -2.74
CA LYS A 617 34.32 -8.03 -1.76
C LYS A 617 33.38 -9.26 -1.89
N GLN A 618 32.60 -9.36 -2.95
CA GLN A 618 31.75 -10.52 -3.19
C GLN A 618 32.24 -11.41 -4.31
#